data_d15ff35f1b2a71699674c5113d7b5de4
#
_entry.id   d15ff35f1b2a71699674c5113d7b5de4
#
_cell.length_a   1.000
_cell.length_b   1.000
_cell.length_c   1.000
_cell.angle_alpha   90.00
_cell.angle_beta   90.00
_cell.angle_gamma   90.00
#
_symmetry.space_group_name_H-M   'P 1'
#
loop_
_entity.id
_entity.type
_entity.pdbx_description
1 polymer ?
#
loop_
_entity_poly.entity_id
_entity_poly.type
_entity_poly.pdbx_seq_one_letter_code
_entity_poly.pdbx_strand_id
1 'polypeptide(L)'
;MSSEISPETRLIVAARANHVCEYCLIAEQDAYFRFQVEHIISRKHGGSSEVDNLALACVYCNRHKGSDIASIVPGQDRLVRLYHPRNDRWRSHFRLDGVIIKPLSEIGEATIRILQMNHDDQILERLTLKHRERYLSEAARLLITEH
;
A
#
# COMPACT_ATOMS: atom_id res chain seq x y z
N MET A 1 16.12 3.02 -19.37
CA MET A 1 16.27 2.74 -18.77
C MET A 1 15.71 2.89 -17.76
N SER A 2 15.79 2.82 -17.45
CA SER A 2 15.16 2.48 -16.50
C SER A 2 14.62 3.38 -15.65
N SER A 3 13.75 3.10 -15.02
CA SER A 3 13.14 3.84 -14.01
C SER A 3 13.86 3.68 -12.74
N GLU A 4 15.17 3.66 -12.85
CA GLU A 4 15.91 3.40 -11.66
C GLU A 4 15.74 4.48 -10.65
N ILE A 5 15.58 4.06 -9.40
CA ILE A 5 15.43 4.93 -8.26
C ILE A 5 16.78 4.96 -7.55
N SER A 6 17.30 6.16 -7.31
CA SER A 6 18.60 6.29 -6.66
C SER A 6 18.55 5.78 -5.22
N PRO A 7 19.69 5.37 -4.66
CA PRO A 7 19.70 4.97 -3.25
C PRO A 7 19.21 6.07 -2.31
N GLU A 8 19.53 7.32 -2.60
CA GLU A 8 19.05 8.43 -1.77
C GLU A 8 17.53 8.53 -1.80
N THR A 9 16.94 8.39 -2.98
CA THR A 9 15.47 8.44 -3.10
C THR A 9 14.83 7.27 -2.36
N ARG A 10 15.43 6.08 -2.44
CA ARG A 10 14.91 4.93 -1.71
C ARG A 10 14.90 5.17 -0.21
N LEU A 11 15.97 5.79 0.31
CA LEU A 11 16.02 6.11 1.73
C LEU A 11 14.95 7.10 2.13
N ILE A 12 14.73 8.12 1.31
CA ILE A 12 13.70 9.12 1.58
C ILE A 12 12.32 8.47 1.61
N VAL A 13 12.02 7.64 0.62
CA VAL A 13 10.71 7.00 0.53
C VAL A 13 10.48 6.06 1.70
N ALA A 14 11.49 5.25 2.04
CA ALA A 14 11.34 4.30 3.14
C ALA A 14 11.19 5.02 4.47
N ALA A 15 11.98 6.07 4.72
CA ALA A 15 11.91 6.80 5.97
C ALA A 15 10.57 7.50 6.11
N ARG A 16 10.07 8.09 5.03
CA ARG A 16 8.77 8.78 5.04
C ARG A 16 7.63 7.82 5.40
N ALA A 17 7.76 6.57 4.98
CA ALA A 17 6.75 5.56 5.25
C ALA A 17 6.97 4.84 6.59
N ASN A 18 7.95 5.26 7.38
CA ASN A 18 8.33 4.57 8.62
C ASN A 18 8.66 3.11 8.38
N HIS A 19 9.16 2.78 7.18
CA HIS A 19 9.48 1.40 6.77
C HIS A 19 8.27 0.47 6.87
N VAL A 20 7.09 0.99 6.55
CA VAL A 20 5.82 0.26 6.56
C VAL A 20 5.27 0.24 5.14
N CYS A 21 4.67 -0.87 4.73
CA CYS A 21 3.95 -0.92 3.46
C CYS A 21 2.81 0.08 3.51
N GLU A 22 2.79 1.03 2.60
CA GLU A 22 1.83 2.12 2.63
C GLU A 22 0.42 1.67 2.24
N TYR A 23 0.26 0.41 1.86
CA TYR A 23 -1.04 -0.15 1.52
C TYR A 23 -1.57 -1.08 2.60
N CYS A 24 -0.85 -2.17 2.92
CA CYS A 24 -1.36 -3.16 3.88
C CYS A 24 -0.86 -2.95 5.30
N LEU A 25 0.07 -2.04 5.52
CA LEU A 25 0.55 -1.62 6.83
C LEU A 25 1.42 -2.65 7.56
N ILE A 26 1.92 -3.67 6.87
CA ILE A 26 2.88 -4.58 7.49
C ILE A 26 4.23 -3.85 7.53
N ALA A 27 4.97 -3.99 8.62
CA ALA A 27 6.28 -3.38 8.76
C ALA A 27 7.34 -4.20 8.04
N GLU A 28 8.31 -3.53 7.42
CA GLU A 28 9.34 -4.20 6.64
C GLU A 28 10.15 -5.18 7.49
N GLN A 29 10.41 -4.83 8.74
CA GLN A 29 11.19 -5.71 9.61
C GLN A 29 10.48 -7.02 9.93
N ASP A 30 9.17 -7.09 9.71
CA ASP A 30 8.38 -8.29 9.96
C ASP A 30 8.14 -9.09 8.70
N ALA A 31 8.64 -8.63 7.56
CA ALA A 31 8.44 -9.29 6.28
C ALA A 31 9.69 -10.10 5.91
N TYR A 32 9.48 -11.13 5.10
CA TYR A 32 10.59 -11.97 4.68
C TYR A 32 11.48 -11.28 3.65
N PHE A 33 10.86 -10.50 2.75
CA PHE A 33 11.59 -9.81 1.69
C PHE A 33 11.60 -8.31 1.96
N ARG A 34 12.66 -7.64 1.47
CA ARG A 34 12.73 -6.19 1.54
C ARG A 34 11.60 -5.58 0.71
N PHE A 35 11.12 -4.43 1.17
CA PHE A 35 10.06 -3.72 0.47
C PHE A 35 10.62 -2.99 -0.74
N GLN A 36 9.72 -2.59 -1.62
CA GLN A 36 10.07 -1.98 -2.89
C GLN A 36 9.51 -0.58 -2.96
N VAL A 37 10.24 0.28 -3.67
CA VAL A 37 9.73 1.62 -4.00
C VAL A 37 8.96 1.45 -5.30
N GLU A 38 7.67 1.77 -5.27
CA GLU A 38 6.83 1.62 -6.44
C GLU A 38 6.34 2.96 -6.94
N HIS A 39 6.07 3.05 -8.22
CA HIS A 39 5.46 4.22 -8.82
C HIS A 39 3.96 4.15 -8.57
N ILE A 40 3.41 5.17 -7.90
CA ILE A 40 1.98 5.19 -7.61
C ILE A 40 1.21 5.25 -8.93
N ILE A 41 1.57 6.20 -9.80
CA ILE A 41 1.12 6.19 -11.20
C ILE A 41 2.28 5.62 -11.99
N SER A 42 2.07 4.49 -12.65
CA SER A 42 3.14 3.78 -13.32
C SER A 42 3.72 4.62 -14.46
N ARG A 43 4.97 4.32 -14.79
CA ARG A 43 5.63 5.00 -15.90
C ARG A 43 4.87 4.78 -17.21
N LYS A 44 4.27 3.62 -17.36
CA LYS A 44 3.44 3.29 -18.50
C LYS A 44 2.32 4.31 -18.71
N HIS A 45 1.80 4.86 -17.61
CA HIS A 45 0.71 5.83 -17.66
C HIS A 45 1.21 7.27 -17.48
N GLY A 46 2.50 7.49 -17.66
CA GLY A 46 3.06 8.83 -17.59
C GLY A 46 3.52 9.27 -16.23
N GLY A 47 3.57 8.35 -15.26
CA GLY A 47 4.00 8.71 -13.91
C GLY A 47 5.48 9.06 -13.85
N SER A 48 5.82 10.02 -13.01
CA SER A 48 7.19 10.46 -12.82
C SER A 48 7.90 9.60 -11.78
N SER A 49 9.22 9.79 -11.66
CA SER A 49 10.00 9.17 -10.59
C SER A 49 10.29 10.17 -9.47
N GLU A 50 9.51 11.24 -9.38
CA GLU A 50 9.63 12.18 -8.28
C GLU A 50 9.05 11.58 -7.01
N VAL A 51 9.52 12.05 -5.86
CA VAL A 51 9.12 11.46 -4.58
C VAL A 51 7.62 11.54 -4.33
N ASP A 52 6.93 12.50 -4.94
CA ASP A 52 5.48 12.62 -4.76
C ASP A 52 4.69 11.61 -5.60
N ASN A 53 5.38 10.80 -6.40
CA ASN A 53 4.75 9.69 -7.14
C ASN A 53 5.32 8.34 -6.70
N LEU A 54 5.98 8.29 -5.55
CA LEU A 54 6.60 7.06 -5.09
C LEU A 54 6.03 6.66 -3.73
N ALA A 55 5.96 5.36 -3.50
CA ALA A 55 5.49 4.81 -2.24
C ALA A 55 6.29 3.56 -1.89
N LEU A 56 6.35 3.25 -0.61
CA LEU A 56 6.97 2.01 -0.14
C LEU A 56 5.89 0.93 -0.08
N ALA A 57 6.16 -0.22 -0.70
CA ALA A 57 5.18 -1.30 -0.74
C ALA A 57 5.87 -2.63 -0.52
N CYS A 58 5.17 -3.54 0.16
CA CYS A 58 5.65 -4.90 0.29
C CYS A 58 5.59 -5.59 -1.08
N VAL A 59 6.33 -6.69 -1.19
CA VAL A 59 6.41 -7.40 -2.47
C VAL A 59 5.03 -7.82 -2.95
N TYR A 60 4.17 -8.27 -2.04
CA TYR A 60 2.83 -8.73 -2.39
C TYR A 60 1.98 -7.59 -2.97
N CYS A 61 1.89 -6.47 -2.24
CA CYS A 61 1.08 -5.34 -2.70
C CYS A 61 1.61 -4.78 -4.00
N ASN A 62 2.94 -4.65 -4.12
CA ASN A 62 3.54 -4.12 -5.33
C ASN A 62 3.25 -5.01 -6.53
N ARG A 63 3.38 -6.33 -6.35
CA ARG A 63 3.15 -7.26 -7.46
C ARG A 63 1.70 -7.24 -7.91
N HIS A 64 0.76 -7.23 -6.97
CA HIS A 64 -0.67 -7.27 -7.34
C HIS A 64 -1.16 -5.96 -7.91
N LYS A 65 -0.60 -4.84 -7.44
CA LYS A 65 -0.95 -3.56 -8.03
C LYS A 65 -0.40 -3.43 -9.45
N GLY A 66 0.85 -3.85 -9.66
CA GLY A 66 1.47 -3.73 -10.97
C GLY A 66 1.37 -2.30 -11.48
N SER A 67 0.93 -2.14 -12.72
CA SER A 67 0.77 -0.82 -13.33
C SER A 67 -0.66 -0.29 -13.23
N ASP A 68 -1.52 -0.95 -12.49
CA ASP A 68 -2.93 -0.54 -12.38
C ASP A 68 -3.06 0.79 -11.65
N ILE A 69 -3.98 1.63 -12.15
CA ILE A 69 -4.28 2.92 -11.53
C ILE A 69 -5.76 3.08 -11.26
N ALA A 70 -6.60 2.17 -11.75
CA ALA A 70 -8.05 2.25 -11.58
C ALA A 70 -8.66 0.88 -11.86
N SER A 71 -9.89 0.70 -11.42
CA SER A 71 -10.63 -0.53 -11.67
C SER A 71 -12.11 -0.22 -11.65
N ILE A 72 -12.91 -1.20 -12.07
CA ILE A 72 -14.36 -1.12 -12.00
C ILE A 72 -14.80 -1.80 -10.71
N VAL A 73 -15.58 -1.08 -9.91
CA VAL A 73 -16.14 -1.65 -8.69
C VAL A 73 -17.38 -2.48 -9.08
N PRO A 74 -17.55 -3.70 -8.55
CA PRO A 74 -18.69 -4.53 -8.91
C PRO A 74 -20.00 -3.80 -8.70
N GLY A 75 -20.87 -3.89 -9.69
CA GLY A 75 -22.17 -3.21 -9.66
C GLY A 75 -22.10 -1.77 -10.11
N GLN A 76 -20.92 -1.23 -10.35
CA GLN A 76 -20.72 0.11 -10.87
C GLN A 76 -20.31 0.03 -12.33
N ASP A 77 -20.65 1.05 -13.10
CA ASP A 77 -20.39 1.04 -14.52
C ASP A 77 -19.38 2.12 -14.89
N ARG A 78 -18.44 2.38 -14.00
CA ARG A 78 -17.45 3.43 -14.19
C ARG A 78 -16.13 3.03 -13.54
N LEU A 79 -15.07 3.67 -13.98
CA LEU A 79 -13.76 3.45 -13.39
C LEU A 79 -13.66 4.19 -12.07
N VAL A 80 -13.00 3.55 -11.10
CA VAL A 80 -12.69 4.14 -9.81
C VAL A 80 -11.19 4.05 -9.65
N ARG A 81 -10.54 5.19 -9.37
CA ARG A 81 -9.09 5.20 -9.20
C ARG A 81 -8.69 4.45 -7.94
N LEU A 82 -7.45 4.00 -7.89
CA LEU A 82 -6.91 3.36 -6.70
C LEU A 82 -6.46 4.40 -5.68
N TYR A 83 -6.28 3.94 -4.45
CA TYR A 83 -5.74 4.74 -3.36
C TYR A 83 -4.38 5.30 -3.73
N HIS A 84 -4.15 6.58 -3.42
CA HIS A 84 -2.91 7.28 -3.74
C HIS A 84 -2.24 7.70 -2.42
N PRO A 85 -1.19 7.00 -1.99
CA PRO A 85 -0.61 7.27 -0.66
C PRO A 85 -0.11 8.69 -0.43
N ARG A 86 0.17 9.46 -1.51
CA ARG A 86 0.61 10.85 -1.32
C ARG A 86 -0.57 11.81 -1.18
N ASN A 87 -1.66 11.55 -1.92
CA ASN A 87 -2.77 12.50 -1.98
C ASN A 87 -3.91 12.16 -1.06
N ASP A 88 -4.00 10.91 -0.64
CA ASP A 88 -5.11 10.42 0.17
C ASP A 88 -4.65 10.07 1.56
N ARG A 89 -5.60 10.02 2.48
CA ARG A 89 -5.35 9.53 3.83
C ARG A 89 -5.85 8.09 3.93
N TRP A 90 -5.02 7.21 4.48
CA TRP A 90 -5.38 5.81 4.60
C TRP A 90 -6.73 5.64 5.32
N ARG A 91 -6.91 6.33 6.43
CA ARG A 91 -8.10 6.17 7.26
C ARG A 91 -9.36 6.76 6.65
N SER A 92 -9.22 7.50 5.55
CA SER A 92 -10.39 7.97 4.80
C SER A 92 -10.94 6.88 3.90
N HIS A 93 -10.15 5.90 3.56
CA HIS A 93 -10.52 4.89 2.58
C HIS A 93 -10.54 3.47 3.13
N PHE A 94 -9.92 3.25 4.28
CA PHE A 94 -9.81 1.93 4.88
C PHE A 94 -9.96 1.99 6.38
N ARG A 95 -10.35 0.86 6.96
CA ARG A 95 -10.29 0.66 8.40
C ARG A 95 -9.93 -0.79 8.67
N LEU A 96 -9.43 -1.06 9.85
CA LEU A 96 -9.12 -2.43 10.25
C LEU A 96 -10.24 -2.97 11.12
N ASP A 97 -10.69 -4.18 10.79
CA ASP A 97 -11.58 -4.96 11.62
C ASP A 97 -10.75 -6.18 12.01
N GLY A 98 -10.09 -6.12 13.17
CA GLY A 98 -9.06 -7.09 13.49
C GLY A 98 -7.91 -6.95 12.52
N VAL A 99 -7.66 -7.98 11.72
CA VAL A 99 -6.63 -7.94 10.69
C VAL A 99 -7.22 -7.84 9.29
N ILE A 100 -8.54 -7.72 9.18
CA ILE A 100 -9.22 -7.57 7.89
C ILE A 100 -9.24 -6.10 7.54
N ILE A 101 -8.85 -5.76 6.32
CA ILE A 101 -8.88 -4.38 5.85
C ILE A 101 -10.22 -4.16 5.17
N LYS A 102 -11.01 -3.25 5.74
CA LYS A 102 -12.36 -2.97 5.24
C LYS A 102 -12.37 -1.64 4.50
N PRO A 103 -13.14 -1.52 3.42
CA PRO A 103 -13.21 -0.26 2.68
C PRO A 103 -14.17 0.72 3.36
N LEU A 104 -13.82 2.01 3.29
CA LEU A 104 -14.71 3.09 3.70
C LEU A 104 -15.16 3.90 2.50
N SER A 105 -14.70 3.55 1.29
CA SER A 105 -15.04 4.29 0.07
C SER A 105 -14.90 3.35 -1.11
N GLU A 106 -15.40 3.80 -2.28
CA GLU A 106 -15.21 3.03 -3.52
C GLU A 106 -13.73 2.93 -3.88
N ILE A 107 -12.95 3.96 -3.59
CA ILE A 107 -11.52 3.93 -3.80
C ILE A 107 -10.89 2.82 -2.96
N GLY A 108 -11.29 2.72 -1.69
CA GLY A 108 -10.80 1.65 -0.83
C GLY A 108 -11.22 0.28 -1.35
N GLU A 109 -12.46 0.16 -1.79
CA GLU A 109 -12.97 -1.12 -2.29
C GLU A 109 -12.19 -1.58 -3.52
N ALA A 110 -11.98 -0.67 -4.48
CA ALA A 110 -11.24 -1.00 -5.68
C ALA A 110 -9.79 -1.41 -5.34
N THR A 111 -9.18 -0.68 -4.42
CA THR A 111 -7.80 -0.95 -4.03
C THR A 111 -7.66 -2.30 -3.33
N ILE A 112 -8.54 -2.59 -2.39
CA ILE A 112 -8.52 -3.88 -1.68
C ILE A 112 -8.64 -5.03 -2.68
N ARG A 113 -9.52 -4.89 -3.66
CA ARG A 113 -9.75 -5.96 -4.62
C ARG A 113 -8.57 -6.14 -5.57
N ILE A 114 -8.05 -5.04 -6.12
CA ILE A 114 -6.94 -5.14 -7.06
C ILE A 114 -5.67 -5.64 -6.38
N LEU A 115 -5.37 -5.15 -5.19
CA LEU A 115 -4.18 -5.57 -4.46
C LEU A 115 -4.39 -6.88 -3.70
N GLN A 116 -5.61 -7.41 -3.71
CA GLN A 116 -5.96 -8.65 -3.01
C GLN A 116 -5.51 -8.61 -1.55
N MET A 117 -5.84 -7.50 -0.91
CA MET A 117 -5.37 -7.25 0.45
C MET A 117 -5.90 -8.25 1.48
N ASN A 118 -7.06 -8.85 1.20
CA ASN A 118 -7.67 -9.81 2.12
C ASN A 118 -7.64 -11.23 1.57
N HIS A 119 -6.69 -11.54 0.68
CA HIS A 119 -6.47 -12.92 0.31
C HIS A 119 -6.10 -13.71 1.56
N ASP A 120 -6.49 -14.99 1.60
CA ASP A 120 -6.30 -15.83 2.79
C ASP A 120 -4.87 -15.77 3.31
N ASP A 121 -3.89 -15.83 2.41
CA ASP A 121 -2.48 -15.80 2.83
C ASP A 121 -2.11 -14.49 3.51
N GLN A 122 -2.69 -13.38 3.06
CA GLN A 122 -2.40 -12.08 3.63
C GLN A 122 -3.09 -11.90 4.97
N ILE A 123 -4.30 -12.40 5.09
CA ILE A 123 -5.00 -12.39 6.38
C ILE A 123 -4.23 -13.23 7.38
N LEU A 124 -3.76 -14.41 6.96
CA LEU A 124 -3.01 -15.30 7.85
C LEU A 124 -1.71 -14.63 8.31
N GLU A 125 -1.02 -13.98 7.40
CA GLU A 125 0.23 -13.30 7.77
C GLU A 125 -0.02 -12.21 8.80
N ARG A 126 -1.02 -11.37 8.57
CA ARG A 126 -1.34 -10.32 9.52
C ARG A 126 -1.82 -10.88 10.86
N LEU A 127 -2.58 -11.98 10.81
CA LEU A 127 -3.05 -12.61 12.05
C LEU A 127 -1.89 -13.18 12.88
N THR A 128 -0.93 -13.82 12.18
CA THR A 128 0.26 -14.33 12.86
C THR A 128 1.04 -13.20 13.52
N LEU A 129 1.19 -12.08 12.79
CA LEU A 129 1.89 -10.93 13.35
C LEU A 129 1.13 -10.32 14.51
N LYS A 130 -0.19 -10.28 14.44
CA LYS A 130 -1.01 -9.76 15.52
C LYS A 130 -0.83 -10.60 16.79
N HIS A 131 -0.76 -11.91 16.67
CA HIS A 131 -0.54 -12.79 17.81
C HIS A 131 0.83 -12.56 18.46
N ARG A 132 1.79 -12.02 17.70
CA ARG A 132 3.11 -11.67 18.22
C ARG A 132 3.17 -10.21 18.65
N GLU A 133 2.04 -9.52 18.65
CA GLU A 133 1.93 -8.11 19.00
C GLU A 133 2.75 -7.24 18.06
N ARG A 134 2.80 -7.64 16.77
CA ARG A 134 3.55 -6.91 15.75
C ARG A 134 2.64 -6.22 14.74
N TYR A 135 1.36 -6.51 14.72
CA TYR A 135 0.41 -5.88 13.81
C TYR A 135 -0.81 -5.40 14.61
N LEU A 136 -1.20 -4.20 14.53
CA LEU A 136 -0.61 -3.09 13.80
C LEU A 136 0.61 -2.59 14.58
N SER A 137 1.73 -2.35 13.90
CA SER A 137 2.94 -1.89 14.58
C SER A 137 2.78 -0.43 15.02
N GLU A 138 3.62 0.00 15.95
CA GLU A 138 3.64 1.41 16.36
C GLU A 138 3.97 2.31 15.18
N ALA A 139 4.95 1.90 14.35
CA ALA A 139 5.32 2.69 13.17
C ALA A 139 4.14 2.85 12.21
N ALA A 140 3.37 1.77 12.01
CA ALA A 140 2.21 1.82 11.13
C ALA A 140 1.12 2.72 11.71
N ARG A 141 0.90 2.63 13.03
CA ARG A 141 -0.10 3.48 13.68
C ARG A 141 0.25 4.95 13.51
N LEU A 142 1.52 5.28 13.72
CA LEU A 142 1.97 6.66 13.55
C LEU A 142 1.80 7.11 12.09
N LEU A 143 2.12 6.23 11.15
CA LEU A 143 2.00 6.58 9.74
C LEU A 143 0.59 7.00 9.37
N ILE A 144 -0.42 6.23 9.80
CA ILE A 144 -1.79 6.51 9.38
C ILE A 144 -2.49 7.56 10.24
N THR A 145 -1.91 7.93 11.37
CA THR A 145 -2.51 8.99 12.20
C THR A 145 -1.90 10.35 11.92
N GLU A 146 -0.69 10.40 11.35
CA GLU A 146 -0.02 11.66 11.09
C GLU A 146 -0.29 12.21 9.68
N HIS A 147 -1.04 11.47 8.88
CA HIS A 147 -1.27 11.91 7.49
C HIS A 147 -2.76 12.02 7.15
#